data_6725fe5ecaea9a46f84a45afc3b8bd5c
#
_entry.id   6725fe5ecaea9a46f84a45afc3b8bd5c
#
_cell.length_a   1.000
_cell.length_b   1.000
_cell.length_c   1.000
_cell.angle_alpha   90.00
_cell.angle_beta   90.00
_cell.angle_gamma   90.00
#
_symmetry.space_group_name_H-M   'P 1'
#
loop_
_entity.id
_entity.type
_entity.pdbx_description
1 polymer ?
#
loop_
_entity_poly.entity_id
_entity_poly.type
_entity_poly.pdbx_seq_one_letter_code
_entity_poly.pdbx_strand_id
1 'polypeptide(L)'
;MKVLEPEKKYDFWFKNGHVIDPRRGIDKVCDVLVKGSKIVEAPENGEIDPADVKEVINCNGYYVLPGLIDNHAHFSWNFNNTGVNADLYEIPSGITAVHDAGSTGSSGFEGFVRSTIRNSLVTMKASINVASGGLCTPQYMEDINPENFDERGIADLFERYPEYIYGLKLRLGKDISDGMGVEPLKASVKLARKFNTRLSVHATYPLTPMADIVNEMEEGDVLCHTFQRMGEYNILDENDRVIPEVWEARKRGVIFDCAHGRIHCNFPLAKAAIEQGFMPDCISTDLITFSAYQERLFSLPVVMTRLMTLGMPLYEVVRAVTETPAKLFGMEGKIGTLAPGANADLMVMKIEDRDYTFTDSYGNDLPARQIMIPQYTMLSGKTRFRQIDFTEMFGLVK
;
A
#
# COMPACT_ATOMS: atom_id res chain seq x y z
N MET A 1 -29.70 38.85 -11.21
CA MET A 1 -28.54 38.91 -10.32
C MET A 1 -28.50 37.60 -9.55
N LYS A 2 -27.52 36.71 -9.79
CA LYS A 2 -27.27 35.61 -8.86
C LYS A 2 -26.71 36.26 -7.58
N VAL A 3 -27.48 36.17 -6.50
CA VAL A 3 -26.96 36.50 -5.17
C VAL A 3 -25.80 35.53 -4.96
N LEU A 4 -24.56 36.04 -4.90
CA LEU A 4 -23.40 35.24 -4.53
C LEU A 4 -23.62 34.87 -3.06
N GLU A 5 -23.89 33.59 -2.81
CA GLU A 5 -23.86 33.10 -1.43
C GLU A 5 -22.48 33.38 -0.83
N PRO A 6 -22.40 33.78 0.44
CA PRO A 6 -21.10 34.02 1.09
C PRO A 6 -20.26 32.74 1.04
N GLU A 7 -18.98 32.90 0.75
CA GLU A 7 -18.06 31.78 0.71
C GLU A 7 -17.97 31.11 2.07
N LYS A 8 -18.26 29.80 2.11
CA LYS A 8 -18.20 29.02 3.34
C LYS A 8 -16.73 28.88 3.78
N LYS A 9 -16.50 28.90 5.08
CA LYS A 9 -15.17 28.78 5.68
C LYS A 9 -14.55 27.40 5.42
N TYR A 10 -15.40 26.36 5.49
CA TYR A 10 -15.01 24.97 5.27
C TYR A 10 -15.85 24.36 4.13
N ASP A 11 -15.26 23.42 3.39
CA ASP A 11 -15.99 22.67 2.37
C ASP A 11 -16.63 21.42 2.97
N PHE A 12 -15.92 20.71 3.85
CA PHE A 12 -16.43 19.53 4.54
C PHE A 12 -16.07 19.53 6.02
N TRP A 13 -16.95 18.97 6.81
CA TRP A 13 -16.77 18.68 8.22
C TRP A 13 -17.14 17.22 8.49
N PHE A 14 -16.16 16.35 8.70
CA PHE A 14 -16.35 14.98 9.15
C PHE A 14 -16.42 15.02 10.67
N LYS A 15 -17.64 14.88 11.20
CA LYS A 15 -17.99 15.12 12.60
C LYS A 15 -18.13 13.81 13.36
N ASN A 16 -17.65 13.76 14.59
CA ASN A 16 -17.82 12.67 15.56
C ASN A 16 -17.24 11.31 15.10
N GLY A 17 -16.30 11.28 14.16
CA GLY A 17 -15.65 10.06 13.73
C GLY A 17 -14.56 9.60 14.69
N HIS A 18 -14.36 8.28 14.82
CA HIS A 18 -13.20 7.75 15.49
C HIS A 18 -11.99 7.88 14.56
N VAL A 19 -11.17 8.90 14.80
CA VAL A 19 -9.99 9.16 13.98
C VAL A 19 -8.82 8.32 14.43
N ILE A 20 -8.19 7.60 13.49
CA ILE A 20 -6.89 6.95 13.69
C ILE A 20 -5.91 7.58 12.70
N ASP A 21 -4.97 8.35 13.23
CA ASP A 21 -3.87 8.97 12.48
C ASP A 21 -2.54 8.70 13.20
N PRO A 22 -1.83 7.62 12.82
CA PRO A 22 -0.61 7.20 13.51
C PRO A 22 0.50 8.25 13.48
N ARG A 23 0.63 9.01 12.40
CA ARG A 23 1.62 10.09 12.31
C ARG A 23 1.43 11.16 13.38
N ARG A 24 0.18 11.41 13.79
CA ARG A 24 -0.17 12.40 14.82
C ARG A 24 -0.33 11.78 16.20
N GLY A 25 -0.22 10.46 16.32
CA GLY A 25 -0.51 9.74 17.56
C GLY A 25 -1.99 9.85 17.99
N ILE A 26 -2.91 10.00 17.01
CA ILE A 26 -4.35 10.13 17.28
C ILE A 26 -5.02 8.78 17.13
N ASP A 27 -5.79 8.42 18.18
CA ASP A 27 -6.70 7.27 18.22
C ASP A 27 -7.86 7.62 19.15
N LYS A 28 -8.79 8.45 18.64
CA LYS A 28 -9.93 8.96 19.43
C LYS A 28 -11.02 9.56 18.56
N VAL A 29 -12.20 9.76 19.17
CA VAL A 29 -13.28 10.53 18.52
C VAL A 29 -12.86 12.00 18.43
N CYS A 30 -12.79 12.52 17.20
CA CYS A 30 -12.58 13.95 16.92
C CYS A 30 -13.03 14.30 15.50
N ASP A 31 -13.03 15.59 15.21
CA ASP A 31 -13.52 16.14 13.95
C ASP A 31 -12.37 16.34 12.95
N VAL A 32 -12.70 16.24 11.65
CA VAL A 32 -11.76 16.53 10.57
C VAL A 32 -12.41 17.56 9.63
N LEU A 33 -11.68 18.63 9.34
CA LEU A 33 -12.13 19.73 8.48
C LEU A 33 -11.34 19.78 7.18
N VAL A 34 -12.04 20.11 6.11
CA VAL A 34 -11.47 20.23 4.77
C VAL A 34 -11.82 21.58 4.15
N LYS A 35 -10.81 22.24 3.56
CA LYS A 35 -10.99 23.40 2.69
C LYS A 35 -10.19 23.22 1.41
N GLY A 36 -10.85 23.31 0.26
CA GLY A 36 -10.21 23.02 -1.03
C GLY A 36 -9.69 21.59 -1.06
N SER A 37 -8.40 21.46 -1.38
CA SER A 37 -7.70 20.17 -1.42
C SER A 37 -6.91 19.84 -0.14
N LYS A 38 -7.17 20.54 0.98
CA LYS A 38 -6.35 20.45 2.19
C LYS A 38 -7.18 20.12 3.43
N ILE A 39 -6.58 19.34 4.31
CA ILE A 39 -6.99 19.26 5.71
C ILE A 39 -6.65 20.60 6.37
N VAL A 40 -7.56 21.12 7.18
CA VAL A 40 -7.37 22.39 7.90
C VAL A 40 -7.55 22.21 9.40
N GLU A 41 -6.97 23.15 10.15
CA GLU A 41 -7.08 23.15 11.62
C GLU A 41 -8.51 23.38 12.08
N ALA A 42 -8.90 22.68 13.14
CA ALA A 42 -10.13 23.01 13.87
C ALA A 42 -9.92 24.31 14.65
N PRO A 43 -11.01 25.11 14.88
CA PRO A 43 -10.91 26.31 15.70
C PRO A 43 -10.38 26.01 17.10
N GLU A 44 -9.58 26.93 17.69
CA GLU A 44 -8.99 26.73 19.04
C GLU A 44 -10.04 26.51 20.13
N ASN A 45 -11.20 27.15 20.04
CA ASN A 45 -12.32 26.93 20.95
C ASN A 45 -13.10 25.64 20.72
N GLY A 46 -12.78 24.88 19.67
CA GLY A 46 -13.45 23.64 19.29
C GLY A 46 -14.88 23.80 18.73
N GLU A 47 -15.40 25.04 18.65
CA GLU A 47 -16.73 25.30 18.16
C GLU A 47 -16.76 25.57 16.64
N ILE A 48 -17.53 24.77 15.92
CA ILE A 48 -17.73 24.90 14.46
C ILE A 48 -19.19 25.22 14.22
N ASP A 49 -19.46 26.40 13.61
CA ASP A 49 -20.81 26.74 13.17
C ASP A 49 -21.13 25.95 11.89
N PRO A 50 -22.17 25.10 11.89
CA PRO A 50 -22.61 24.42 10.67
C PRO A 50 -22.92 25.38 9.51
N ALA A 51 -23.27 26.64 9.82
CA ALA A 51 -23.50 27.68 8.80
C ALA A 51 -22.21 28.05 8.04
N ASP A 52 -21.01 27.80 8.60
CA ASP A 52 -19.72 28.03 7.96
C ASP A 52 -19.27 26.88 7.07
N VAL A 53 -20.00 25.78 7.03
CA VAL A 53 -19.61 24.54 6.33
C VAL A 53 -20.53 24.29 5.14
N LYS A 54 -19.98 23.82 4.00
CA LYS A 54 -20.81 23.43 2.84
C LYS A 54 -21.50 22.09 3.06
N GLU A 55 -20.76 21.09 3.55
CA GLU A 55 -21.28 19.75 3.80
C GLU A 55 -20.79 19.21 5.15
N VAL A 56 -21.74 18.85 6.02
CA VAL A 56 -21.46 18.21 7.32
C VAL A 56 -21.73 16.72 7.16
N ILE A 57 -20.72 15.90 7.44
CA ILE A 57 -20.75 14.45 7.34
C ILE A 57 -20.66 13.87 8.76
N ASN A 58 -21.75 13.31 9.27
CA ASN A 58 -21.75 12.68 10.59
C ASN A 58 -21.13 11.28 10.52
N CYS A 59 -19.94 11.12 11.11
CA CYS A 59 -19.19 9.88 11.16
C CYS A 59 -19.33 9.12 12.50
N ASN A 60 -20.37 9.41 13.27
CA ASN A 60 -20.61 8.69 14.54
C ASN A 60 -20.74 7.18 14.28
N GLY A 61 -19.92 6.37 14.98
CA GLY A 61 -19.87 4.93 14.80
C GLY A 61 -18.98 4.46 13.63
N TYR A 62 -18.32 5.40 12.94
CA TYR A 62 -17.36 5.10 11.87
C TYR A 62 -15.94 5.50 12.26
N TYR A 63 -14.97 4.87 11.61
CA TYR A 63 -13.57 5.27 11.64
C TYR A 63 -13.29 6.26 10.50
N VAL A 64 -12.54 7.31 10.81
CA VAL A 64 -12.01 8.27 9.82
C VAL A 64 -10.51 8.13 9.78
N LEU A 65 -9.98 7.70 8.65
CA LEU A 65 -8.57 7.40 8.45
C LEU A 65 -7.98 8.35 7.40
N PRO A 66 -6.66 8.59 7.42
CA PRO A 66 -5.98 9.10 6.23
C PRO A 66 -6.29 8.23 5.02
N GLY A 67 -6.28 8.78 3.82
CA GLY A 67 -6.35 7.99 2.61
C GLY A 67 -5.31 6.88 2.62
N LEU A 68 -5.74 5.65 2.36
CA LEU A 68 -4.88 4.49 2.40
C LEU A 68 -3.86 4.52 1.26
N ILE A 69 -2.74 3.84 1.48
CA ILE A 69 -1.64 3.72 0.52
C ILE A 69 -1.38 2.23 0.27
N ASP A 70 -1.62 1.76 -0.94
CA ASP A 70 -1.22 0.40 -1.34
C ASP A 70 0.23 0.42 -1.82
N ASN A 71 1.13 -0.08 -0.98
CA ASN A 71 2.57 -0.01 -1.20
C ASN A 71 3.10 -1.07 -2.17
N HIS A 72 2.27 -1.95 -2.71
CA HIS A 72 2.68 -3.00 -3.64
C HIS A 72 1.50 -3.55 -4.42
N ALA A 73 1.38 -3.16 -5.68
CA ALA A 73 0.43 -3.73 -6.63
C ALA A 73 0.90 -3.47 -8.08
N HIS A 74 0.11 -3.82 -9.10
CA HIS A 74 0.48 -3.72 -10.50
C HIS A 74 -0.58 -2.95 -11.30
N PHE A 75 -0.20 -1.77 -11.83
CA PHE A 75 -1.14 -0.82 -12.44
C PHE A 75 -0.85 -0.50 -13.91
N SER A 76 0.10 -1.18 -14.51
CA SER A 76 0.47 -0.96 -15.92
C SER A 76 -0.50 -1.61 -16.92
N TRP A 77 -1.81 -1.45 -16.69
CA TRP A 77 -2.89 -2.12 -17.43
C TRP A 77 -2.91 -1.85 -18.94
N ASN A 78 -2.23 -0.80 -19.39
CA ASN A 78 -2.07 -0.48 -20.81
C ASN A 78 -0.85 -1.17 -21.47
N PHE A 79 0.02 -1.82 -20.68
CA PHE A 79 1.29 -2.38 -21.14
C PHE A 79 1.42 -3.88 -20.99
N ASN A 80 0.75 -4.44 -19.99
CA ASN A 80 0.78 -5.87 -19.73
C ASN A 80 -0.59 -6.38 -19.28
N ASN A 81 -0.73 -7.70 -19.27
CA ASN A 81 -1.99 -8.36 -18.92
C ASN A 81 -2.17 -8.62 -17.42
N THR A 82 -1.22 -8.21 -16.59
CA THR A 82 -1.31 -8.34 -15.13
C THR A 82 -1.77 -7.06 -14.45
N GLY A 83 -1.60 -5.91 -15.09
CA GLY A 83 -1.96 -4.61 -14.53
C GLY A 83 -3.47 -4.36 -14.45
N VAL A 84 -3.90 -3.65 -13.42
CA VAL A 84 -5.28 -3.18 -13.22
C VAL A 84 -5.35 -1.66 -13.27
N ASN A 85 -6.54 -1.13 -13.55
CA ASN A 85 -6.76 0.32 -13.47
C ASN A 85 -6.92 0.73 -12.00
N ALA A 86 -5.96 1.50 -11.48
CA ALA A 86 -5.93 1.92 -10.09
C ALA A 86 -7.17 2.73 -9.69
N ASP A 87 -7.59 3.69 -10.53
CA ASP A 87 -8.72 4.58 -10.20
C ASP A 87 -10.03 3.82 -10.03
N LEU A 88 -10.24 2.75 -10.82
CA LEU A 88 -11.44 1.94 -10.74
C LEU A 88 -11.44 0.96 -9.56
N TYR A 89 -10.27 0.47 -9.19
CA TYR A 89 -10.15 -0.60 -8.18
C TYR A 89 -9.86 -0.08 -6.79
N GLU A 90 -8.97 0.91 -6.69
CA GLU A 90 -8.43 1.35 -5.42
C GLU A 90 -9.27 2.42 -4.75
N ILE A 91 -9.84 3.36 -5.53
CA ILE A 91 -10.66 4.44 -4.96
C ILE A 91 -11.86 3.92 -4.17
N PRO A 92 -12.65 2.91 -4.65
CA PRO A 92 -13.74 2.34 -3.88
C PRO A 92 -13.30 1.64 -2.59
N SER A 93 -12.03 1.28 -2.51
CA SER A 93 -11.41 0.63 -1.34
C SER A 93 -10.77 1.60 -0.34
N GLY A 94 -10.91 2.92 -0.55
CA GLY A 94 -10.35 3.93 0.35
C GLY A 94 -8.91 4.33 0.06
N ILE A 95 -8.32 3.82 -1.03
CA ILE A 95 -6.92 4.04 -1.37
C ILE A 95 -6.79 5.30 -2.21
N THR A 96 -5.83 6.16 -1.85
CA THR A 96 -5.58 7.47 -2.47
C THR A 96 -4.17 7.59 -3.04
N ALA A 97 -3.29 6.66 -2.69
CA ALA A 97 -1.96 6.55 -3.27
C ALA A 97 -1.55 5.09 -3.47
N VAL A 98 -0.79 4.82 -4.52
CA VAL A 98 -0.39 3.46 -4.92
C VAL A 98 1.04 3.41 -5.42
N HIS A 99 1.72 2.29 -5.16
CA HIS A 99 3.01 1.96 -5.74
C HIS A 99 2.88 0.81 -6.72
N ASP A 100 3.24 1.05 -7.99
CA ASP A 100 3.44 -0.03 -8.96
C ASP A 100 4.77 -0.73 -8.70
N ALA A 101 4.70 -1.99 -8.35
CA ALA A 101 5.83 -2.76 -7.87
C ALA A 101 6.73 -3.31 -8.99
N GLY A 102 7.03 -2.48 -9.97
CA GLY A 102 7.96 -2.79 -11.04
C GLY A 102 7.34 -3.60 -12.19
N SER A 103 6.13 -3.27 -12.57
CA SER A 103 5.49 -3.84 -13.77
C SER A 103 6.27 -3.56 -15.03
N THR A 104 7.01 -2.44 -15.08
CA THR A 104 7.85 -2.05 -16.23
C THR A 104 9.32 -1.94 -15.83
N GLY A 105 10.20 -2.32 -16.74
CA GLY A 105 11.62 -2.00 -16.67
C GLY A 105 11.96 -0.75 -17.49
N SER A 106 13.24 -0.54 -17.79
CA SER A 106 13.71 0.65 -18.52
C SER A 106 13.03 0.86 -19.89
N SER A 107 12.69 -0.21 -20.59
CA SER A 107 12.07 -0.15 -21.90
C SER A 107 10.60 0.34 -21.90
N GLY A 108 9.87 0.15 -20.81
CA GLY A 108 8.43 0.44 -20.72
C GLY A 108 8.07 1.62 -19.81
N PHE A 109 8.96 2.05 -18.94
CA PHE A 109 8.65 2.99 -17.84
C PHE A 109 8.17 4.36 -18.34
N GLU A 110 8.83 4.94 -19.33
CA GLU A 110 8.39 6.22 -19.92
C GLU A 110 6.97 6.14 -20.48
N GLY A 111 6.66 5.08 -21.22
CA GLY A 111 5.32 4.84 -21.74
C GLY A 111 4.29 4.73 -20.61
N PHE A 112 4.62 4.03 -19.54
CA PHE A 112 3.78 3.88 -18.36
C PHE A 112 3.54 5.23 -17.65
N VAL A 113 4.58 6.06 -17.48
CA VAL A 113 4.42 7.41 -16.93
C VAL A 113 3.45 8.23 -17.77
N ARG A 114 3.63 8.24 -19.09
CA ARG A 114 2.85 9.09 -20.01
C ARG A 114 1.39 8.64 -20.17
N SER A 115 1.14 7.33 -20.19
CA SER A 115 -0.20 6.80 -20.45
C SER A 115 -1.04 6.60 -19.18
N THR A 116 -0.41 6.24 -18.06
CA THR A 116 -1.11 5.79 -16.87
C THR A 116 -0.83 6.70 -15.68
N ILE A 117 0.43 6.83 -15.24
CA ILE A 117 0.75 7.52 -13.98
C ILE A 117 0.26 8.96 -13.98
N ARG A 118 0.55 9.73 -15.03
CA ARG A 118 0.15 11.14 -15.16
C ARG A 118 -1.36 11.35 -15.32
N ASN A 119 -2.08 10.32 -15.68
CA ASN A 119 -3.52 10.39 -15.94
C ASN A 119 -4.36 9.76 -14.80
N SER A 120 -3.73 9.15 -13.81
CA SER A 120 -4.41 8.58 -12.66
C SER A 120 -4.88 9.66 -11.69
N LEU A 121 -6.03 9.45 -11.08
CA LEU A 121 -6.55 10.29 -10.00
C LEU A 121 -5.80 10.03 -8.70
N VAL A 122 -5.47 8.75 -8.42
CA VAL A 122 -4.68 8.39 -7.24
C VAL A 122 -3.22 8.82 -7.43
N THR A 123 -2.57 9.21 -6.35
CA THR A 123 -1.13 9.48 -6.37
C THR A 123 -0.39 8.18 -6.68
N MET A 124 0.37 8.14 -7.78
CA MET A 124 1.07 6.92 -8.20
C MET A 124 2.56 7.15 -8.34
N LYS A 125 3.34 6.22 -7.74
CA LYS A 125 4.77 6.04 -8.03
C LYS A 125 5.01 4.61 -8.50
N ALA A 126 6.13 4.38 -9.18
CA ALA A 126 6.48 3.06 -9.68
C ALA A 126 7.95 2.74 -9.44
N SER A 127 8.25 1.49 -9.16
CA SER A 127 9.62 0.96 -9.23
C SER A 127 9.99 0.63 -10.66
N ILE A 128 11.26 0.83 -11.01
CA ILE A 128 11.81 0.34 -12.27
C ILE A 128 12.33 -1.08 -12.03
N ASN A 129 11.80 -2.06 -12.77
CA ASN A 129 12.32 -3.43 -12.72
C ASN A 129 13.75 -3.44 -13.28
N VAL A 130 14.68 -4.14 -12.61
CA VAL A 130 16.07 -4.28 -13.09
C VAL A 130 16.14 -5.05 -14.40
N ALA A 131 15.21 -5.99 -14.63
CA ALA A 131 15.00 -6.57 -15.95
C ALA A 131 14.36 -5.53 -16.88
N SER A 132 15.03 -5.20 -17.98
CA SER A 132 14.63 -4.08 -18.86
C SER A 132 13.22 -4.19 -19.43
N GLY A 133 12.73 -5.41 -19.66
CA GLY A 133 11.34 -5.69 -20.10
C GLY A 133 10.30 -5.59 -19.00
N GLY A 134 10.69 -5.72 -17.74
CA GLY A 134 9.74 -5.84 -16.62
C GLY A 134 8.83 -7.06 -16.77
N LEU A 135 7.60 -6.94 -16.28
CA LEU A 135 6.55 -7.97 -16.35
C LEU A 135 5.73 -7.86 -17.64
N CYS A 136 6.39 -7.74 -18.79
CA CYS A 136 5.69 -7.48 -20.05
C CYS A 136 4.72 -8.59 -20.45
N THR A 137 5.04 -9.85 -20.15
CA THR A 137 4.17 -11.02 -20.39
C THR A 137 4.65 -12.23 -19.58
N PRO A 138 3.72 -13.12 -19.12
CA PRO A 138 4.09 -14.37 -18.46
C PRO A 138 4.87 -15.35 -19.36
N GLN A 139 4.87 -15.16 -20.66
CA GLN A 139 5.59 -16.02 -21.60
C GLN A 139 7.10 -15.73 -21.65
N TYR A 140 7.53 -14.56 -21.18
CA TYR A 140 8.92 -14.16 -21.14
C TYR A 140 9.33 -13.88 -19.70
N MET A 141 10.19 -14.75 -19.16
CA MET A 141 10.75 -14.53 -17.83
C MET A 141 11.63 -13.30 -17.81
N GLU A 142 11.70 -12.67 -16.65
CA GLU A 142 12.59 -11.53 -16.41
C GLU A 142 14.03 -11.95 -16.51
N ASP A 143 14.81 -11.26 -17.31
CA ASP A 143 16.25 -11.44 -17.38
C ASP A 143 16.88 -10.62 -16.24
N ILE A 144 17.26 -11.31 -15.17
CA ILE A 144 17.90 -10.72 -14.00
C ILE A 144 19.40 -10.98 -13.95
N ASN A 145 20.01 -11.44 -15.07
CA ASN A 145 21.47 -11.52 -15.16
C ASN A 145 22.08 -10.12 -15.06
N PRO A 146 22.96 -9.85 -14.08
CA PRO A 146 23.56 -8.52 -13.89
C PRO A 146 24.25 -7.94 -15.13
N GLU A 147 24.76 -8.79 -16.00
CA GLU A 147 25.41 -8.37 -17.25
C GLU A 147 24.44 -7.70 -18.24
N ASN A 148 23.13 -7.96 -18.08
CA ASN A 148 22.07 -7.46 -18.94
C ASN A 148 21.29 -6.29 -18.33
N PHE A 149 21.69 -5.78 -17.16
CA PHE A 149 21.06 -4.63 -16.54
C PHE A 149 21.27 -3.36 -17.40
N ASP A 150 20.17 -2.72 -17.79
CA ASP A 150 20.21 -1.48 -18.57
C ASP A 150 20.47 -0.27 -17.67
N GLU A 151 21.68 -0.20 -17.10
CA GLU A 151 22.06 0.91 -16.21
C GLU A 151 21.92 2.28 -16.86
N ARG A 152 22.17 2.38 -18.18
CA ARG A 152 22.07 3.65 -18.91
C ARG A 152 20.62 4.10 -19.06
N GLY A 153 19.72 3.18 -19.44
CA GLY A 153 18.30 3.48 -19.55
C GLY A 153 17.69 3.83 -18.17
N ILE A 154 18.10 3.10 -17.11
CA ILE A 154 17.68 3.43 -15.74
C ILE A 154 18.16 4.83 -15.34
N ALA A 155 19.42 5.20 -15.62
CA ALA A 155 19.97 6.53 -15.33
C ALA A 155 19.17 7.64 -16.04
N ASP A 156 18.86 7.48 -17.33
CA ASP A 156 18.03 8.42 -18.11
C ASP A 156 16.64 8.61 -17.48
N LEU A 157 16.03 7.51 -16.99
CA LEU A 157 14.72 7.58 -16.33
C LEU A 157 14.78 8.34 -14.98
N PHE A 158 15.81 8.12 -14.17
CA PHE A 158 16.01 8.87 -12.94
C PHE A 158 16.24 10.36 -13.18
N GLU A 159 16.88 10.74 -14.27
CA GLU A 159 17.04 12.15 -14.66
C GLU A 159 15.71 12.77 -15.12
N ARG A 160 14.91 12.07 -15.91
CA ARG A 160 13.72 12.60 -16.57
C ARG A 160 12.43 12.49 -15.78
N TYR A 161 12.32 11.52 -14.85
CA TYR A 161 11.07 11.17 -14.15
C TYR A 161 11.24 10.96 -12.65
N PRO A 162 12.11 11.69 -11.94
CA PRO A 162 12.43 11.41 -10.52
C PRO A 162 11.21 11.45 -9.60
N GLU A 163 10.21 12.26 -9.92
CA GLU A 163 8.99 12.42 -9.12
C GLU A 163 8.08 11.19 -9.15
N TYR A 164 8.19 10.36 -10.20
CA TYR A 164 7.36 9.15 -10.37
C TYR A 164 8.08 7.87 -9.94
N ILE A 165 9.39 7.92 -9.75
CA ILE A 165 10.17 6.74 -9.36
C ILE A 165 10.06 6.53 -7.84
N TYR A 166 9.71 5.29 -7.45
CA TYR A 166 9.72 4.84 -6.07
C TYR A 166 11.06 4.21 -5.69
N GLY A 167 11.67 3.47 -6.60
CA GLY A 167 12.94 2.76 -6.44
C GLY A 167 13.18 1.78 -7.57
N LEU A 168 14.00 0.78 -7.32
CA LEU A 168 14.21 -0.37 -8.20
C LEU A 168 13.41 -1.59 -7.72
N LYS A 169 13.17 -2.55 -8.60
CA LYS A 169 12.52 -3.83 -8.31
C LYS A 169 13.36 -4.98 -8.82
N LEU A 170 13.55 -5.99 -7.96
CA LEU A 170 14.09 -7.30 -8.32
C LEU A 170 13.07 -8.37 -7.95
N ARG A 171 12.93 -9.40 -8.80
CA ARG A 171 12.23 -10.62 -8.44
C ARG A 171 13.20 -11.78 -8.33
N LEU A 172 13.18 -12.42 -7.15
CA LEU A 172 13.90 -13.67 -6.87
C LEU A 172 12.86 -14.77 -6.68
N GLY A 173 12.95 -15.81 -7.48
CA GLY A 173 12.05 -16.96 -7.40
C GLY A 173 12.55 -18.08 -8.28
N LYS A 174 12.09 -19.29 -8.02
CA LYS A 174 12.56 -20.51 -8.69
C LYS A 174 12.64 -20.38 -10.21
N ASP A 175 11.60 -19.80 -10.82
CA ASP A 175 11.50 -19.75 -12.28
C ASP A 175 12.34 -18.63 -12.92
N ILE A 176 12.95 -17.74 -12.12
CA ILE A 176 13.66 -16.54 -12.58
C ILE A 176 15.14 -16.58 -12.23
N SER A 177 15.49 -17.06 -11.01
CA SER A 177 16.84 -16.96 -10.45
C SER A 177 17.57 -18.30 -10.39
N ASP A 178 17.14 -19.32 -11.13
CA ASP A 178 17.73 -20.66 -11.08
C ASP A 178 19.22 -20.62 -11.42
N GLY A 179 20.03 -21.16 -10.52
CA GLY A 179 21.50 -21.23 -10.64
C GLY A 179 22.25 -19.91 -10.40
N MET A 180 21.58 -18.78 -10.16
CA MET A 180 22.24 -17.48 -9.98
C MET A 180 22.57 -17.14 -8.52
N GLY A 181 21.99 -17.85 -7.55
CA GLY A 181 22.19 -17.56 -6.11
C GLY A 181 21.81 -16.12 -5.73
N VAL A 182 22.67 -15.45 -4.97
CA VAL A 182 22.47 -14.06 -4.50
C VAL A 182 23.05 -13.00 -5.45
N GLU A 183 23.71 -13.36 -6.52
CA GLU A 183 24.41 -12.40 -7.39
C GLU A 183 23.48 -11.35 -8.03
N PRO A 184 22.26 -11.68 -8.52
CA PRO A 184 21.33 -10.66 -8.99
C PRO A 184 20.93 -9.67 -7.90
N LEU A 185 20.79 -10.14 -6.65
CA LEU A 185 20.48 -9.29 -5.51
C LEU A 185 21.62 -8.32 -5.19
N LYS A 186 22.84 -8.80 -5.06
CA LYS A 186 24.02 -7.96 -4.82
C LYS A 186 24.17 -6.88 -5.89
N ALA A 187 24.04 -7.26 -7.15
CA ALA A 187 24.11 -6.33 -8.28
C ALA A 187 22.99 -5.28 -8.22
N SER A 188 21.76 -5.69 -7.87
CA SER A 188 20.62 -4.79 -7.77
C SER A 188 20.74 -3.83 -6.58
N VAL A 189 21.23 -4.28 -5.43
CA VAL A 189 21.53 -3.41 -4.26
C VAL A 189 22.57 -2.37 -4.66
N LYS A 190 23.69 -2.81 -5.29
CA LYS A 190 24.73 -1.90 -5.77
C LYS A 190 24.16 -0.87 -6.76
N LEU A 191 23.28 -1.30 -7.67
CA LEU A 191 22.63 -0.42 -8.63
C LEU A 191 21.71 0.58 -7.93
N ALA A 192 20.93 0.15 -6.96
CA ALA A 192 20.05 1.02 -6.16
C ALA A 192 20.88 2.09 -5.40
N ARG A 193 21.99 1.71 -4.79
CA ARG A 193 22.90 2.67 -4.10
C ARG A 193 23.49 3.68 -5.08
N LYS A 194 23.86 3.25 -6.30
CA LYS A 194 24.37 4.15 -7.36
C LYS A 194 23.39 5.28 -7.68
N PHE A 195 22.09 5.01 -7.63
CA PHE A 195 21.02 6.01 -7.87
C PHE A 195 20.45 6.60 -6.57
N ASN A 196 21.06 6.35 -5.41
CA ASN A 196 20.58 6.80 -4.11
C ASN A 196 19.10 6.48 -3.90
N THR A 197 18.73 5.24 -4.21
CA THR A 197 17.35 4.76 -4.12
C THR A 197 17.27 3.42 -3.42
N ARG A 198 16.07 2.97 -3.13
CA ARG A 198 15.78 1.68 -2.50
C ARG A 198 15.60 0.58 -3.54
N LEU A 199 15.71 -0.66 -3.07
CA LEU A 199 15.37 -1.85 -3.82
C LEU A 199 14.18 -2.56 -3.17
N SER A 200 13.15 -2.87 -3.94
CA SER A 200 12.07 -3.77 -3.54
C SER A 200 12.37 -5.18 -4.06
N VAL A 201 12.44 -6.15 -3.17
CA VAL A 201 12.82 -7.53 -3.47
C VAL A 201 11.62 -8.44 -3.30
N HIS A 202 11.14 -9.04 -4.39
CA HIS A 202 10.19 -10.16 -4.33
C HIS A 202 10.98 -11.44 -4.03
N ALA A 203 10.65 -12.12 -2.94
CA ALA A 203 11.29 -13.35 -2.53
C ALA A 203 10.25 -14.45 -2.26
N THR A 204 9.59 -14.92 -3.34
CA THR A 204 8.63 -16.02 -3.26
C THR A 204 9.22 -17.26 -3.91
N TYR A 205 9.18 -18.38 -3.20
CA TYR A 205 9.87 -19.61 -3.59
C TYR A 205 11.36 -19.34 -3.88
N PRO A 206 12.08 -18.66 -2.97
CA PRO A 206 13.49 -18.41 -3.19
C PRO A 206 14.29 -19.70 -3.17
N LEU A 207 15.32 -19.79 -4.03
CA LEU A 207 16.28 -20.89 -4.05
C LEU A 207 17.49 -20.63 -3.14
N THR A 208 17.53 -19.44 -2.55
CA THR A 208 18.57 -18.98 -1.64
C THR A 208 17.99 -18.85 -0.23
N PRO A 209 18.73 -19.23 0.83
CA PRO A 209 18.30 -19.04 2.20
C PRO A 209 17.84 -17.61 2.49
N MET A 210 16.75 -17.44 3.25
CA MET A 210 16.22 -16.12 3.59
C MET A 210 17.26 -15.27 4.35
N ALA A 211 18.09 -15.90 5.18
CA ALA A 211 19.20 -15.25 5.87
C ALA A 211 20.17 -14.56 4.89
N ASP A 212 20.54 -15.24 3.81
CA ASP A 212 21.46 -14.70 2.80
C ASP A 212 20.81 -13.54 2.04
N ILE A 213 19.49 -13.65 1.75
CA ILE A 213 18.75 -12.56 1.09
C ILE A 213 18.71 -11.31 1.97
N VAL A 214 18.27 -11.43 3.22
CA VAL A 214 18.13 -10.25 4.09
C VAL A 214 19.48 -9.66 4.51
N ASN A 215 20.55 -10.44 4.52
CA ASN A 215 21.89 -9.95 4.83
C ASN A 215 22.49 -9.07 3.73
N GLU A 216 22.09 -9.25 2.48
CA GLU A 216 22.49 -8.37 1.36
C GLU A 216 21.67 -7.08 1.28
N MET A 217 20.52 -6.99 1.98
CA MET A 217 19.64 -5.82 1.96
C MET A 217 20.10 -4.76 2.94
N GLU A 218 19.90 -3.49 2.59
CA GLU A 218 20.32 -2.32 3.35
C GLU A 218 19.13 -1.49 3.84
N GLU A 219 19.41 -0.44 4.62
CA GLU A 219 18.39 0.49 5.12
C GLU A 219 17.50 1.03 3.99
N GLY A 220 16.20 0.94 4.18
CA GLY A 220 15.17 1.41 3.25
C GLY A 220 14.82 0.43 2.13
N ASP A 221 15.57 -0.66 1.93
CA ASP A 221 15.17 -1.72 1.02
C ASP A 221 13.93 -2.45 1.56
N VAL A 222 13.11 -2.98 0.66
CA VAL A 222 11.82 -3.59 1.01
C VAL A 222 11.82 -5.07 0.66
N LEU A 223 11.70 -5.95 1.65
CA LEU A 223 11.40 -7.37 1.43
C LEU A 223 9.89 -7.54 1.25
N CYS A 224 9.47 -7.88 0.04
CA CYS A 224 8.08 -8.15 -0.30
C CYS A 224 7.71 -9.61 0.00
N HIS A 225 6.41 -9.87 0.22
CA HIS A 225 5.88 -11.22 0.46
C HIS A 225 6.44 -11.86 1.73
N THR A 226 6.56 -11.06 2.77
CA THR A 226 7.17 -11.45 4.06
C THR A 226 6.62 -12.77 4.59
N PHE A 227 5.33 -13.06 4.38
CA PHE A 227 4.66 -14.24 4.93
C PHE A 227 4.44 -15.37 3.92
N GLN A 228 5.20 -15.39 2.83
CA GLN A 228 5.18 -16.50 1.88
C GLN A 228 5.77 -17.79 2.49
N ARG A 229 5.25 -18.96 2.09
CA ARG A 229 5.75 -20.28 2.50
C ARG A 229 5.94 -21.22 1.30
N MET A 230 6.26 -20.67 0.14
CA MET A 230 6.57 -21.47 -1.03
C MET A 230 8.05 -21.88 -1.02
N GLY A 231 8.31 -23.16 -1.30
CA GLY A 231 9.66 -23.70 -1.26
C GLY A 231 10.16 -23.96 0.17
N GLU A 232 11.47 -24.04 0.30
CA GLU A 232 12.16 -24.41 1.55
C GLU A 232 12.36 -23.20 2.47
N TYR A 233 12.62 -22.01 1.88
CA TYR A 233 13.10 -20.86 2.64
C TYR A 233 11.99 -19.80 2.84
N ASN A 234 11.84 -19.39 4.09
CA ASN A 234 10.95 -18.33 4.53
C ASN A 234 11.54 -17.63 5.77
N ILE A 235 10.81 -16.76 6.43
CA ILE A 235 11.32 -15.99 7.58
C ILE A 235 11.35 -16.77 8.90
N LEU A 236 10.84 -18.00 8.96
CA LEU A 236 10.81 -18.82 10.17
C LEU A 236 11.82 -19.96 10.08
N ASP A 237 12.31 -20.39 11.24
CA ASP A 237 13.08 -21.61 11.42
C ASP A 237 12.17 -22.85 11.58
N GLU A 238 12.78 -24.00 11.82
CA GLU A 238 12.11 -25.28 12.04
C GLU A 238 11.23 -25.33 13.30
N ASN A 239 11.39 -24.38 14.23
CA ASN A 239 10.62 -24.24 15.47
C ASN A 239 9.56 -23.15 15.36
N ASP A 240 9.22 -22.70 14.14
CA ASP A 240 8.32 -21.59 13.83
C ASP A 240 8.75 -20.26 14.48
N ARG A 241 10.06 -20.04 14.67
CA ARG A 241 10.61 -18.79 15.18
C ARG A 241 11.16 -17.93 14.05
N VAL A 242 10.92 -16.62 14.11
CA VAL A 242 11.54 -15.68 13.18
C VAL A 242 13.04 -15.75 13.34
N ILE A 243 13.76 -16.03 12.23
CA ILE A 243 15.21 -16.22 12.24
C ILE A 243 15.95 -14.94 12.68
N PRO A 244 17.08 -15.08 13.39
CA PRO A 244 17.83 -13.92 13.90
C PRO A 244 18.20 -12.89 12.83
N GLU A 245 18.57 -13.34 11.63
CA GLU A 245 19.01 -12.51 10.52
C GLU A 245 17.89 -11.58 10.03
N VAL A 246 16.62 -12.02 10.09
CA VAL A 246 15.45 -11.21 9.76
C VAL A 246 15.23 -10.10 10.80
N TRP A 247 15.43 -10.40 12.09
CA TRP A 247 15.39 -9.38 13.15
C TRP A 247 16.54 -8.38 13.01
N GLU A 248 17.76 -8.84 12.70
CA GLU A 248 18.91 -7.95 12.48
C GLU A 248 18.71 -7.08 11.23
N ALA A 249 18.15 -7.63 10.16
CA ALA A 249 17.80 -6.84 8.97
C ALA A 249 16.79 -5.72 9.29
N ARG A 250 15.75 -6.02 10.08
CA ARG A 250 14.81 -5.00 10.57
C ARG A 250 15.52 -3.91 11.38
N LYS A 251 16.40 -4.27 12.29
CA LYS A 251 17.20 -3.30 13.07
C LYS A 251 18.10 -2.42 12.20
N ARG A 252 18.58 -2.93 11.07
CA ARG A 252 19.33 -2.16 10.07
C ARG A 252 18.45 -1.23 9.25
N GLY A 253 17.11 -1.34 9.34
CA GLY A 253 16.17 -0.51 8.60
C GLY A 253 15.64 -1.14 7.31
N VAL A 254 15.81 -2.44 7.11
CA VAL A 254 15.09 -3.17 6.05
C VAL A 254 13.60 -3.19 6.40
N ILE A 255 12.77 -2.87 5.43
CA ILE A 255 11.31 -2.79 5.53
C ILE A 255 10.70 -4.14 5.11
N PHE A 256 9.74 -4.62 5.86
CA PHE A 256 9.04 -5.87 5.59
C PHE A 256 7.61 -5.58 5.15
N ASP A 257 7.31 -5.85 3.88
CA ASP A 257 5.98 -5.65 3.32
C ASP A 257 5.24 -7.00 3.21
N CYS A 258 4.01 -7.04 3.76
CA CYS A 258 3.15 -8.22 3.63
C CYS A 258 2.97 -8.60 2.15
N ALA A 259 2.75 -7.61 1.28
CA ALA A 259 2.53 -7.80 -0.16
C ALA A 259 1.73 -9.09 -0.42
N HIS A 260 0.50 -9.11 0.17
CA HIS A 260 -0.26 -10.32 0.47
C HIS A 260 -0.43 -11.24 -0.75
N GLY A 261 -0.69 -10.63 -1.92
CA GLY A 261 -0.94 -11.35 -3.14
C GLY A 261 -2.01 -12.44 -3.00
N ARG A 262 -2.17 -13.21 -4.02
CA ARG A 262 -3.03 -14.38 -4.01
C ARG A 262 -2.39 -15.57 -3.28
N ILE A 263 -1.07 -15.71 -3.39
CA ILE A 263 -0.33 -16.91 -2.94
C ILE A 263 0.82 -16.60 -1.96
N HIS A 264 0.98 -15.34 -1.53
CA HIS A 264 2.18 -14.91 -0.82
C HIS A 264 1.97 -14.71 0.69
N CYS A 265 0.80 -15.11 1.23
CA CYS A 265 0.55 -15.05 2.67
C CYS A 265 0.03 -16.40 3.18
N ASN A 266 0.85 -17.07 3.99
CA ASN A 266 0.47 -18.28 4.71
C ASN A 266 0.01 -17.88 6.11
N PHE A 267 -1.26 -18.16 6.47
CA PHE A 267 -1.84 -17.71 7.73
C PHE A 267 -1.14 -18.25 8.97
N PRO A 268 -0.80 -19.57 9.07
CA PRO A 268 -0.01 -20.06 10.20
C PRO A 268 1.32 -19.38 10.38
N LEU A 269 2.08 -19.15 9.28
CA LEU A 269 3.36 -18.46 9.32
C LEU A 269 3.20 -17.00 9.77
N ALA A 270 2.25 -16.28 9.18
CA ALA A 270 1.98 -14.88 9.54
C ALA A 270 1.57 -14.76 11.02
N LYS A 271 0.71 -15.67 11.50
CA LYS A 271 0.30 -15.73 12.91
C LYS A 271 1.48 -15.96 13.83
N ALA A 272 2.33 -16.96 13.55
CA ALA A 272 3.51 -17.25 14.35
C ALA A 272 4.49 -16.07 14.42
N ALA A 273 4.68 -15.35 13.31
CA ALA A 273 5.52 -14.16 13.29
C ALA A 273 4.91 -13.01 14.10
N ILE A 274 3.63 -12.72 13.92
CA ILE A 274 2.92 -11.64 14.65
C ILE A 274 2.89 -11.91 16.16
N GLU A 275 2.65 -13.15 16.60
CA GLU A 275 2.67 -13.54 18.01
C GLU A 275 4.04 -13.35 18.68
N GLN A 276 5.13 -13.37 17.89
CA GLN A 276 6.48 -13.05 18.34
C GLN A 276 6.78 -11.53 18.30
N GLY A 277 5.81 -10.70 17.88
CA GLY A 277 5.98 -9.25 17.71
C GLY A 277 6.58 -8.85 16.36
N PHE A 278 6.75 -9.80 15.43
CA PHE A 278 7.21 -9.51 14.09
C PHE A 278 6.02 -9.17 13.17
N MET A 279 5.56 -7.93 13.25
CA MET A 279 4.51 -7.39 12.38
C MET A 279 5.12 -6.84 11.09
N PRO A 280 4.42 -6.85 9.94
CA PRO A 280 4.90 -6.21 8.74
C PRO A 280 4.91 -4.68 8.91
N ASP A 281 5.88 -4.01 8.32
CA ASP A 281 5.98 -2.55 8.32
C ASP A 281 4.99 -1.91 7.34
N CYS A 282 4.72 -2.62 6.23
CA CYS A 282 3.68 -2.26 5.26
C CYS A 282 2.72 -3.42 5.05
N ILE A 283 1.46 -3.07 4.82
CA ILE A 283 0.41 -3.98 4.35
C ILE A 283 0.02 -3.52 2.95
N SER A 284 0.13 -4.42 1.98
CA SER A 284 -0.18 -4.13 0.59
C SER A 284 -0.82 -5.33 -0.10
N THR A 285 -1.42 -5.11 -1.27
CA THR A 285 -2.27 -6.12 -1.89
C THR A 285 -1.53 -7.06 -2.83
N ASP A 286 -0.49 -6.61 -3.52
CA ASP A 286 0.01 -7.28 -4.72
C ASP A 286 -1.13 -7.54 -5.74
N LEU A 287 -1.98 -6.52 -5.92
CA LEU A 287 -3.15 -6.60 -6.79
C LEU A 287 -2.70 -6.75 -8.24
N ILE A 288 -3.24 -7.78 -8.88
CA ILE A 288 -3.09 -8.06 -10.31
C ILE A 288 -4.46 -8.39 -10.91
N THR A 289 -4.54 -8.40 -12.23
CA THR A 289 -5.77 -8.75 -12.97
C THR A 289 -6.43 -10.04 -12.45
N PHE A 290 -5.61 -11.05 -12.12
CA PHE A 290 -6.13 -12.31 -11.61
C PHE A 290 -6.82 -12.14 -10.26
N SER A 291 -6.16 -11.50 -9.28
CA SER A 291 -6.77 -11.26 -7.94
C SER A 291 -7.94 -10.29 -8.02
N ALA A 292 -7.89 -9.31 -8.94
CA ALA A 292 -8.94 -8.34 -9.12
C ALA A 292 -10.26 -8.94 -9.64
N TYR A 293 -10.19 -9.88 -10.59
CA TYR A 293 -11.37 -10.34 -11.31
C TYR A 293 -11.76 -11.80 -11.05
N GLN A 294 -10.89 -12.59 -10.42
CA GLN A 294 -11.13 -14.03 -10.19
C GLN A 294 -11.25 -14.38 -8.70
N GLU A 295 -10.65 -13.61 -7.80
CA GLU A 295 -10.82 -13.80 -6.36
C GLU A 295 -12.18 -13.27 -5.90
N ARG A 296 -12.82 -13.97 -4.96
CA ARG A 296 -14.16 -13.61 -4.49
C ARG A 296 -14.18 -12.33 -3.68
N LEU A 297 -13.11 -12.08 -2.93
CA LEU A 297 -13.01 -10.94 -2.03
C LEU A 297 -11.54 -10.58 -1.86
N PHE A 298 -11.10 -9.53 -2.56
CA PHE A 298 -9.72 -9.09 -2.51
C PHE A 298 -9.61 -7.57 -2.67
N SER A 299 -9.10 -6.90 -1.66
CA SER A 299 -8.81 -5.46 -1.63
C SER A 299 -7.94 -5.17 -0.41
N LEU A 300 -7.33 -3.99 -0.33
CA LEU A 300 -6.51 -3.62 0.83
C LEU A 300 -7.28 -3.70 2.16
N PRO A 301 -8.54 -3.23 2.31
CA PRO A 301 -9.32 -3.43 3.54
C PRO A 301 -9.55 -4.90 3.91
N VAL A 302 -9.62 -5.79 2.92
CA VAL A 302 -9.70 -7.24 3.18
C VAL A 302 -8.38 -7.77 3.71
N VAL A 303 -7.25 -7.35 3.15
CA VAL A 303 -5.92 -7.70 3.64
C VAL A 303 -5.72 -7.16 5.06
N MET A 304 -6.11 -5.89 5.33
CA MET A 304 -6.12 -5.30 6.67
C MET A 304 -6.95 -6.14 7.65
N THR A 305 -8.14 -6.59 7.25
CA THR A 305 -9.01 -7.47 8.05
C THR A 305 -8.31 -8.79 8.39
N ARG A 306 -7.63 -9.41 7.43
CA ARG A 306 -6.88 -10.66 7.63
C ARG A 306 -5.76 -10.47 8.65
N LEU A 307 -4.96 -9.40 8.52
CA LEU A 307 -3.85 -9.12 9.46
C LEU A 307 -4.37 -8.79 10.87
N MET A 308 -5.47 -8.03 10.98
CA MET A 308 -6.14 -7.79 12.26
C MET A 308 -6.63 -9.11 12.88
N THR A 309 -7.23 -10.01 12.10
CA THR A 309 -7.70 -11.32 12.56
C THR A 309 -6.54 -12.23 13.00
N LEU A 310 -5.36 -12.08 12.39
CA LEU A 310 -4.13 -12.78 12.77
C LEU A 310 -3.49 -12.22 14.05
N GLY A 311 -4.02 -11.12 14.61
CA GLY A 311 -3.59 -10.55 15.88
C GLY A 311 -2.86 -9.21 15.81
N MET A 312 -2.73 -8.61 14.61
CA MET A 312 -2.14 -7.27 14.49
C MET A 312 -3.10 -6.21 15.03
N PRO A 313 -2.70 -5.34 15.98
CA PRO A 313 -3.56 -4.29 16.52
C PRO A 313 -4.04 -3.32 15.43
N LEU A 314 -5.31 -2.87 15.50
CA LEU A 314 -5.90 -1.97 14.49
C LEU A 314 -5.05 -0.71 14.23
N TYR A 315 -4.50 -0.10 15.28
CA TYR A 315 -3.63 1.06 15.14
C TYR A 315 -2.39 0.77 14.30
N GLU A 316 -1.76 -0.40 14.50
CA GLU A 316 -0.59 -0.82 13.70
C GLU A 316 -0.99 -1.20 12.26
N VAL A 317 -2.17 -1.81 12.07
CA VAL A 317 -2.73 -2.06 10.74
C VAL A 317 -2.89 -0.74 9.98
N VAL A 318 -3.47 0.29 10.62
CA VAL A 318 -3.62 1.61 9.99
C VAL A 318 -2.26 2.25 9.72
N ARG A 319 -1.29 2.14 10.66
CA ARG A 319 0.08 2.66 10.44
C ARG A 319 0.72 2.05 9.20
N ALA A 320 0.58 0.74 9.01
CA ALA A 320 1.19 -0.01 7.92
C ALA A 320 0.59 0.31 6.53
N VAL A 321 -0.56 0.98 6.47
CA VAL A 321 -1.22 1.40 5.22
C VAL A 321 -1.33 2.93 5.08
N THR A 322 -0.71 3.70 5.98
CA THR A 322 -0.77 5.17 5.96
C THR A 322 0.61 5.80 6.20
N GLU A 323 1.05 5.91 7.46
CA GLU A 323 2.27 6.61 7.85
C GLU A 323 3.52 5.96 7.25
N THR A 324 3.67 4.64 7.39
CA THR A 324 4.89 3.94 6.91
C THR A 324 5.05 4.05 5.40
N PRO A 325 4.05 3.70 4.56
CA PRO A 325 4.20 3.86 3.12
C PRO A 325 4.32 5.33 2.69
N ALA A 326 3.72 6.31 3.40
CA ALA A 326 3.93 7.74 3.09
C ALA A 326 5.40 8.16 3.21
N LYS A 327 6.13 7.63 4.21
CA LYS A 327 7.59 7.83 4.34
C LYS A 327 8.33 7.22 3.16
N LEU A 328 7.96 6.01 2.75
CA LEU A 328 8.56 5.34 1.61
C LEU A 328 8.29 6.08 0.29
N PHE A 329 7.16 6.75 0.15
CA PHE A 329 6.87 7.63 -0.99
C PHE A 329 7.68 8.93 -0.99
N GLY A 330 8.35 9.28 0.12
CA GLY A 330 8.96 10.60 0.30
C GLY A 330 7.92 11.72 0.33
N MET A 331 6.70 11.40 0.76
CA MET A 331 5.57 12.34 0.83
C MET A 331 5.01 12.47 2.25
N GLU A 332 5.86 12.23 3.22
CA GLU A 332 5.55 12.36 4.63
C GLU A 332 4.96 13.73 4.97
N GLY A 333 3.83 13.74 5.68
CA GLY A 333 3.10 14.97 6.01
C GLY A 333 2.25 15.54 4.87
N LYS A 334 2.32 14.98 3.66
CA LYS A 334 1.46 15.35 2.53
C LYS A 334 0.35 14.35 2.31
N ILE A 335 0.65 13.05 2.45
CA ILE A 335 -0.30 11.92 2.36
C ILE A 335 -0.16 11.04 3.59
N GLY A 336 -1.10 10.11 3.81
CA GLY A 336 -1.06 9.15 4.93
C GLY A 336 -1.20 9.80 6.31
N THR A 337 -1.77 11.01 6.38
CA THR A 337 -2.08 11.73 7.62
C THR A 337 -3.23 12.72 7.40
N LEU A 338 -3.95 13.04 8.48
CA LEU A 338 -4.97 14.09 8.55
C LEU A 338 -4.45 15.36 9.22
N ALA A 339 -3.12 15.57 9.20
CA ALA A 339 -2.51 16.77 9.74
C ALA A 339 -2.94 18.02 8.94
N PRO A 340 -3.17 19.15 9.60
CA PRO A 340 -3.41 20.41 8.91
C PRO A 340 -2.32 20.70 7.86
N GLY A 341 -2.73 21.08 6.65
CA GLY A 341 -1.85 21.27 5.50
C GLY A 341 -1.60 20.02 4.65
N ALA A 342 -1.89 18.83 5.15
CA ALA A 342 -1.87 17.60 4.36
C ALA A 342 -2.92 17.66 3.23
N ASN A 343 -2.77 16.81 2.23
CA ASN A 343 -3.80 16.64 1.22
C ASN A 343 -5.10 16.15 1.88
N ALA A 344 -6.23 16.63 1.40
CA ALA A 344 -7.54 16.13 1.84
C ALA A 344 -7.82 14.79 1.16
N ASP A 345 -7.03 13.80 1.56
CA ASP A 345 -7.11 12.40 1.18
C ASP A 345 -7.50 11.60 2.42
N LEU A 346 -8.73 11.11 2.45
CA LEU A 346 -9.25 10.37 3.61
C LEU A 346 -10.24 9.29 3.20
N MET A 347 -10.38 8.30 4.06
CA MET A 347 -11.45 7.33 3.97
C MET A 347 -12.29 7.30 5.25
N VAL A 348 -13.58 6.99 5.08
CA VAL A 348 -14.45 6.59 6.19
C VAL A 348 -14.70 5.10 6.07
N MET A 349 -14.58 4.38 7.17
CA MET A 349 -14.68 2.93 7.24
C MET A 349 -15.58 2.52 8.40
N LYS A 350 -16.36 1.45 8.23
CA LYS A 350 -16.96 0.73 9.37
C LYS A 350 -16.23 -0.59 9.60
N ILE A 351 -16.19 -1.01 10.86
CA ILE A 351 -15.86 -2.37 11.24
C ILE A 351 -17.18 -3.02 11.64
N GLU A 352 -17.58 -4.03 10.89
CA GLU A 352 -18.87 -4.71 11.09
C GLU A 352 -18.65 -6.09 11.68
N ASP A 353 -19.41 -6.43 12.72
CA ASP A 353 -19.42 -7.76 13.29
C ASP A 353 -20.08 -8.72 12.29
N ARG A 354 -19.29 -9.63 11.75
CA ARG A 354 -19.71 -10.60 10.73
C ARG A 354 -18.82 -11.81 10.80
N ASP A 355 -19.42 -12.97 11.04
CA ASP A 355 -18.70 -14.22 10.93
C ASP A 355 -18.36 -14.52 9.47
N TYR A 356 -17.08 -14.70 9.21
CA TYR A 356 -16.53 -15.03 7.91
C TYR A 356 -15.30 -15.92 8.06
N THR A 357 -15.06 -16.81 7.12
CA THR A 357 -13.82 -17.61 7.09
C THR A 357 -13.05 -17.27 5.83
N PHE A 358 -11.85 -16.73 6.01
CA PHE A 358 -10.87 -16.61 4.93
C PHE A 358 -10.12 -17.93 4.80
N THR A 359 -9.74 -18.30 3.58
CA THR A 359 -8.87 -19.43 3.32
C THR A 359 -7.67 -18.92 2.51
N ASP A 360 -6.45 -19.26 2.93
CA ASP A 360 -5.25 -18.92 2.16
C ASP A 360 -5.04 -19.91 1.01
N SER A 361 -4.06 -19.66 0.15
CA SER A 361 -3.75 -20.50 -1.01
C SER A 361 -3.12 -21.85 -0.63
N TYR A 362 -2.78 -22.04 0.64
CA TYR A 362 -2.26 -23.28 1.19
C TYR A 362 -3.36 -24.15 1.83
N GLY A 363 -4.60 -23.68 1.83
CA GLY A 363 -5.76 -24.37 2.39
C GLY A 363 -5.96 -24.18 3.90
N ASN A 364 -5.30 -23.18 4.50
CA ASN A 364 -5.49 -22.86 5.91
C ASN A 364 -6.66 -21.90 6.09
N ASP A 365 -7.58 -22.25 6.97
CA ASP A 365 -8.72 -21.41 7.33
C ASP A 365 -8.38 -20.40 8.43
N LEU A 366 -8.92 -19.18 8.29
CA LEU A 366 -8.82 -18.11 9.25
C LEU A 366 -10.24 -17.59 9.56
N PRO A 367 -10.87 -18.05 10.64
CA PRO A 367 -12.15 -17.52 11.09
C PRO A 367 -12.02 -16.08 11.56
N ALA A 368 -12.80 -15.19 10.96
CA ALA A 368 -12.89 -13.79 11.31
C ALA A 368 -14.29 -13.48 11.88
N ARG A 369 -14.36 -12.58 12.85
CA ARG A 369 -15.60 -12.10 13.46
C ARG A 369 -15.94 -10.67 13.08
N GLN A 370 -15.04 -9.99 12.43
CA GLN A 370 -15.20 -8.60 12.01
C GLN A 370 -14.68 -8.45 10.60
N ILE A 371 -15.24 -7.48 9.87
CA ILE A 371 -14.78 -7.11 8.54
C ILE A 371 -14.73 -5.59 8.40
N MET A 372 -13.68 -5.09 7.79
CA MET A 372 -13.52 -3.67 7.44
C MET A 372 -14.21 -3.38 6.11
N ILE A 373 -15.12 -2.40 6.11
CA ILE A 373 -15.91 -2.05 4.93
C ILE A 373 -15.75 -0.56 4.64
N PRO A 374 -15.15 -0.18 3.49
CA PRO A 374 -15.08 1.21 3.05
C PRO A 374 -16.47 1.82 2.90
N GLN A 375 -16.65 3.04 3.35
CA GLN A 375 -17.92 3.76 3.28
C GLN A 375 -17.82 5.01 2.41
N TYR A 376 -16.66 5.67 2.44
CA TYR A 376 -16.46 6.93 1.76
C TYR A 376 -14.98 7.13 1.45
N THR A 377 -14.69 7.67 0.27
CA THR A 377 -13.32 8.05 -0.11
C THR A 377 -13.30 9.47 -0.63
N MET A 378 -12.45 10.29 -0.05
CA MET A 378 -12.10 11.63 -0.53
C MET A 378 -10.68 11.61 -1.08
N LEU A 379 -10.50 12.23 -2.23
CA LEU A 379 -9.20 12.42 -2.86
C LEU A 379 -9.06 13.87 -3.30
N SER A 380 -8.03 14.54 -2.79
CA SER A 380 -7.74 15.97 -3.05
C SER A 380 -8.96 16.87 -2.77
N GLY A 381 -9.66 16.61 -1.66
CA GLY A 381 -10.82 17.36 -1.22
C GLY A 381 -12.10 17.14 -2.06
N LYS A 382 -12.13 16.09 -2.86
CA LYS A 382 -13.29 15.74 -3.67
C LYS A 382 -13.80 14.36 -3.29
N THR A 383 -15.12 14.24 -3.05
CA THR A 383 -15.78 12.94 -2.92
C THR A 383 -15.57 12.12 -4.18
N ARG A 384 -15.00 10.92 -4.05
CA ARG A 384 -14.74 10.00 -5.16
C ARG A 384 -15.54 8.72 -5.07
N PHE A 385 -15.84 8.31 -3.85
CA PHE A 385 -16.65 7.13 -3.59
C PHE A 385 -17.50 7.35 -2.34
N ARG A 386 -18.73 6.81 -2.36
CA ARG A 386 -19.67 6.80 -1.24
C ARG A 386 -20.53 5.55 -1.36
N GLN A 387 -20.61 4.76 -0.29
CA GLN A 387 -21.53 3.64 -0.20
C GLN A 387 -22.98 4.14 -0.15
N ILE A 388 -23.89 3.37 -0.71
CA ILE A 388 -25.30 3.76 -0.79
C ILE A 388 -25.96 3.83 0.59
N ASP A 389 -25.59 2.94 1.50
CA ASP A 389 -26.10 2.92 2.88
C ASP A 389 -25.48 4.03 3.76
N PHE A 390 -24.33 4.56 3.38
CA PHE A 390 -23.71 5.68 4.07
C PHE A 390 -24.47 7.00 3.89
N THR A 391 -25.29 7.14 2.84
CA THR A 391 -26.09 8.35 2.59
C THR A 391 -27.33 8.49 3.48
N GLU A 392 -27.91 7.40 3.95
CA GLU A 392 -29.09 7.43 4.83
C GLU A 392 -28.79 8.04 6.21
N MET A 393 -27.53 7.94 6.66
CA MET A 393 -27.11 8.47 7.95
C MET A 393 -26.88 10.00 7.96
N PHE A 394 -26.88 10.66 6.81
CA PHE A 394 -26.62 12.09 6.70
C PHE A 394 -27.87 12.98 6.82
N GLY A 395 -29.04 12.41 7.03
CA GLY A 395 -30.26 13.20 7.15
C GLY A 395 -30.62 13.98 5.87
N LEU A 396 -30.05 13.58 4.73
CA LEU A 396 -30.39 14.17 3.42
C LEU A 396 -31.66 13.59 2.82
N VAL A 397 -32.34 12.66 3.50
CA VAL A 397 -33.66 12.20 3.13
C VAL A 397 -34.64 12.97 4.00
N LYS A 398 -35.19 14.04 3.45
CA LYS A 398 -36.51 14.56 3.78
C LYS A 398 -37.44 14.17 2.68
#